data_8814f94ce69ae259971e4211c59fa2d8
#
_entry.id   8814f94ce69ae259971e4211c59fa2d8
#
_cell.length_a   1.000
_cell.length_b   1.000
_cell.length_c   1.000
_cell.angle_alpha   90.00
_cell.angle_beta   90.00
_cell.angle_gamma   90.00
#
_symmetry.space_group_name_H-M   'P 1'
#
loop_
_entity.id
_entity.type
_entity.pdbx_description
1 polymer ?
#
loop_
_entity_poly.entity_id
_entity_poly.type
_entity_poly.pdbx_seq_one_letter_code
_entity_poly.pdbx_strand_id
1 'polypeptide(L)'
;VKGLRLSNGTNGYFDNPRTINNPEGGSVQWTHDQEVEDALIKAYDGTYDPRILSSRRIPVTAFFDANYPYAVKSTIVDIAKVRNDCRVYLDTGIIESLSSSQMKSLINDYSIFDDYMVSTDIHNYQVKEYSTNKKCRVTITYFLAYQYVEHITERGIHIPFVKEACQLSGHIRDSLAPVVEEYNLDTKEILYNNRFNYFECSSY
;
A
#
# COMPACT_ATOMS: atom_id res chain seq x y z
N VAL A 1 -18.63 13.56 11.73
CA VAL A 1 -18.59 12.33 10.91
C VAL A 1 -19.72 11.45 11.40
N LYS A 2 -20.78 11.30 10.63
CA LYS A 2 -21.83 10.31 10.95
C LYS A 2 -21.20 8.94 10.66
N GLY A 3 -20.94 8.18 11.73
CA GLY A 3 -20.45 6.83 11.61
C GLY A 3 -21.37 5.97 10.75
N LEU A 4 -20.81 5.31 9.76
CA LEU A 4 -21.48 4.22 9.05
C LEU A 4 -21.84 3.16 10.10
N ARG A 5 -23.12 3.03 10.43
CA ARG A 5 -23.60 1.88 11.17
C ARG A 5 -23.74 0.73 10.19
N LEU A 6 -22.86 -0.23 10.32
CA LEU A 6 -23.06 -1.53 9.68
C LEU A 6 -24.26 -2.18 10.36
N SER A 7 -25.40 -2.24 9.70
CA SER A 7 -26.57 -2.95 10.18
C SER A 7 -26.40 -4.43 9.81
N ASN A 8 -26.72 -5.30 10.77
CA ASN A 8 -26.81 -6.77 10.61
C ASN A 8 -25.50 -7.53 10.37
N GLY A 9 -24.35 -6.98 10.70
CA GLY A 9 -23.08 -7.71 10.63
C GLY A 9 -22.68 -8.23 9.24
N THR A 10 -23.29 -7.69 8.18
CA THR A 10 -22.85 -7.94 6.81
C THR A 10 -21.65 -7.04 6.51
N ASN A 11 -20.64 -7.59 5.87
CA ASN A 11 -19.38 -6.92 5.55
C ASN A 11 -19.51 -5.87 4.43
N GLY A 12 -20.59 -5.09 4.39
CA GLY A 12 -20.73 -3.99 3.44
C GLY A 12 -20.65 -4.40 1.96
N TYR A 13 -21.07 -5.61 1.63
CA TYR A 13 -21.18 -6.03 0.23
C TYR A 13 -22.22 -5.15 -0.48
N PHE A 14 -21.89 -4.70 -1.68
CA PHE A 14 -22.89 -4.12 -2.55
C PHE A 14 -23.86 -5.23 -2.94
N ASP A 15 -25.09 -5.15 -2.45
CA ASP A 15 -26.13 -6.18 -2.71
C ASP A 15 -26.52 -6.27 -4.20
N ASN A 16 -26.26 -5.21 -4.96
CA ASN A 16 -26.52 -5.14 -6.39
C ASN A 16 -25.29 -4.61 -7.14
N PRO A 17 -24.51 -5.48 -7.79
CA PRO A 17 -23.43 -5.03 -8.64
C PRO A 17 -23.94 -4.10 -9.74
N ARG A 18 -23.20 -3.02 -9.98
CA ARG A 18 -23.57 -2.01 -10.97
C ARG A 18 -23.59 -2.61 -12.37
N THR A 19 -24.67 -2.35 -13.08
CA THR A 19 -24.75 -2.66 -14.52
C THR A 19 -24.31 -1.43 -15.30
N ILE A 20 -23.29 -1.58 -16.15
CA ILE A 20 -22.77 -0.52 -17.00
C ILE A 20 -23.14 -0.81 -18.43
N ASN A 21 -23.71 0.19 -19.10
CA ASN A 21 -23.96 0.12 -20.54
C ASN A 21 -22.67 0.31 -21.29
N ASN A 22 -22.27 -0.66 -22.09
CA ASN A 22 -21.11 -0.53 -22.97
C ASN A 22 -21.47 0.40 -24.14
N PRO A 23 -20.61 1.39 -24.49
CA PRO A 23 -20.81 2.23 -25.66
C PRO A 23 -20.93 1.46 -26.98
N GLU A 24 -20.35 0.26 -27.04
CA GLU A 24 -20.41 -0.63 -28.23
C GLU A 24 -21.66 -1.53 -28.26
N GLY A 25 -22.56 -1.36 -27.31
CA GLY A 25 -23.79 -2.16 -27.17
C GLY A 25 -23.67 -3.30 -26.18
N GLY A 26 -24.71 -3.48 -25.39
CA GLY A 26 -24.76 -4.44 -24.28
C GLY A 26 -24.53 -3.81 -22.90
N SER A 27 -24.81 -4.58 -21.87
CA SER A 27 -24.57 -4.20 -20.48
C SER A 27 -23.64 -5.20 -19.82
N VAL A 28 -22.68 -4.69 -19.04
CA VAL A 28 -21.74 -5.49 -18.24
C VAL A 28 -22.05 -5.27 -16.78
N GLN A 29 -22.23 -6.36 -16.05
CA GLN A 29 -22.38 -6.31 -14.60
C GLN A 29 -20.96 -6.32 -13.96
N TRP A 30 -20.67 -5.32 -13.13
CA TRP A 30 -19.40 -5.28 -12.42
C TRP A 30 -19.39 -6.31 -11.29
N THR A 31 -18.20 -6.85 -11.03
CA THR A 31 -17.95 -7.64 -9.83
C THR A 31 -17.83 -6.74 -8.60
N HIS A 32 -17.97 -7.33 -7.42
CA HIS A 32 -17.75 -6.60 -6.17
C HIS A 32 -16.37 -5.92 -6.12
N ASP A 33 -15.32 -6.60 -6.56
CA ASP A 33 -13.96 -6.06 -6.56
C ASP A 33 -13.83 -4.84 -7.49
N GLN A 34 -14.46 -4.88 -8.66
CA GLN A 34 -14.49 -3.74 -9.58
C GLN A 34 -15.24 -2.53 -8.99
N GLU A 35 -16.32 -2.75 -8.26
CA GLU A 35 -17.05 -1.68 -7.56
C GLU A 35 -16.20 -1.04 -6.46
N VAL A 36 -15.47 -1.86 -5.70
CA VAL A 36 -14.55 -1.37 -4.66
C VAL A 36 -13.40 -0.59 -5.29
N GLU A 37 -12.81 -1.08 -6.36
CA GLU A 37 -11.73 -0.41 -7.08
C GLU A 37 -12.18 0.95 -7.63
N ASP A 38 -13.34 1.02 -8.28
CA ASP A 38 -13.91 2.28 -8.79
C ASP A 38 -14.19 3.27 -7.65
N ALA A 39 -14.71 2.79 -6.52
CA ALA A 39 -14.95 3.63 -5.36
C ALA A 39 -13.66 4.21 -4.77
N LEU A 40 -12.61 3.40 -4.70
CA LEU A 40 -11.29 3.83 -4.23
C LEU A 40 -10.64 4.82 -5.20
N ILE A 41 -10.70 4.57 -6.51
CA ILE A 41 -10.20 5.51 -7.53
C ILE A 41 -10.91 6.86 -7.37
N LYS A 42 -12.23 6.87 -7.27
CA LYS A 42 -13.00 8.10 -7.08
C LYS A 42 -12.68 8.82 -5.78
N ALA A 43 -12.40 8.07 -4.71
CA ALA A 43 -12.03 8.67 -3.43
C ALA A 43 -10.68 9.40 -3.48
N TYR A 44 -9.76 8.92 -4.30
CA TYR A 44 -8.42 9.49 -4.48
C TYR A 44 -8.30 10.38 -5.74
N ASP A 45 -9.30 10.42 -6.61
CA ASP A 45 -9.25 11.25 -7.81
C ASP A 45 -9.62 12.70 -7.49
N GLY A 46 -8.67 13.60 -7.64
CA GLY A 46 -8.86 15.03 -7.42
C GLY A 46 -9.86 15.70 -8.36
N THR A 47 -10.33 15.03 -9.41
CA THR A 47 -11.42 15.54 -10.25
C THR A 47 -12.78 15.38 -9.57
N TYR A 48 -12.97 14.35 -8.76
CA TYR A 48 -14.18 14.14 -7.95
C TYR A 48 -14.18 14.97 -6.67
N ASP A 49 -13.05 15.04 -5.98
CA ASP A 49 -12.88 15.87 -4.80
C ASP A 49 -11.60 16.72 -4.88
N PRO A 50 -11.65 17.91 -5.47
CA PRO A 50 -10.48 18.77 -5.59
C PRO A 50 -9.83 19.17 -4.26
N ARG A 51 -10.51 18.95 -3.14
CA ARG A 51 -9.95 19.26 -1.81
C ARG A 51 -8.76 18.37 -1.47
N ILE A 52 -8.71 17.14 -2.02
CA ILE A 52 -7.59 16.22 -1.79
C ILE A 52 -6.28 16.73 -2.38
N LEU A 53 -6.35 17.56 -3.41
CA LEU A 53 -5.19 18.21 -4.03
C LEU A 53 -4.67 19.41 -3.24
N SER A 54 -5.37 19.82 -2.18
CA SER A 54 -5.01 20.99 -1.38
C SER A 54 -4.49 20.60 -0.01
N SER A 55 -3.20 20.81 0.25
CA SER A 55 -2.57 20.60 1.56
C SER A 55 -3.22 21.41 2.68
N ARG A 56 -3.81 22.56 2.37
CA ARG A 56 -4.49 23.40 3.35
C ARG A 56 -5.85 22.86 3.75
N ARG A 57 -6.53 22.13 2.86
CA ARG A 57 -7.89 21.60 3.11
C ARG A 57 -7.85 20.20 3.69
N ILE A 58 -6.96 19.36 3.18
CA ILE A 58 -6.74 17.99 3.66
C ILE A 58 -5.24 17.84 3.92
N PRO A 59 -4.77 18.05 5.15
CA PRO A 59 -3.37 17.90 5.50
C PRO A 59 -3.01 16.41 5.54
N VAL A 60 -2.44 15.91 4.45
CA VAL A 60 -1.89 14.55 4.34
C VAL A 60 -0.39 14.67 4.17
N THR A 61 0.38 13.94 4.94
CA THR A 61 1.84 13.90 4.88
C THR A 61 2.38 12.63 4.25
N ALA A 62 1.60 11.55 4.30
CA ALA A 62 1.94 10.28 3.67
C ALA A 62 0.68 9.50 3.29
N PHE A 63 0.80 8.74 2.21
CA PHE A 63 -0.14 7.70 1.81
C PHE A 63 0.52 6.34 1.98
N PHE A 64 -0.20 5.41 2.58
CA PHE A 64 0.23 4.03 2.75
C PHE A 64 -0.71 3.11 1.99
N ASP A 65 -0.15 2.38 1.05
CA ASP A 65 -0.89 1.42 0.23
C ASP A 65 -1.21 0.17 1.07
N ALA A 66 -2.45 -0.22 1.07
CA ALA A 66 -2.92 -1.43 1.73
C ALA A 66 -3.05 -2.61 0.75
N ASN A 67 -2.12 -2.74 -0.18
CA ASN A 67 -2.17 -3.69 -1.30
C ASN A 67 -3.37 -3.45 -2.22
N TYR A 68 -3.63 -2.19 -2.52
CA TYR A 68 -4.67 -1.81 -3.47
C TYR A 68 -4.38 -2.29 -4.89
N PRO A 69 -5.41 -2.41 -5.75
CA PRO A 69 -5.22 -2.62 -7.17
C PRO A 69 -4.32 -1.56 -7.82
N TYR A 70 -3.66 -1.94 -8.90
CA TYR A 70 -2.68 -1.09 -9.58
C TYR A 70 -3.24 0.28 -10.00
N ALA A 71 -4.49 0.33 -10.49
CA ALA A 71 -5.12 1.58 -10.87
C ALA A 71 -5.30 2.55 -9.69
N VAL A 72 -5.61 2.02 -8.50
CA VAL A 72 -5.71 2.82 -7.27
C VAL A 72 -4.33 3.34 -6.87
N LYS A 73 -3.27 2.51 -6.95
CA LYS A 73 -1.89 2.94 -6.68
C LYS A 73 -1.49 4.09 -7.58
N SER A 74 -1.78 3.99 -8.88
CA SER A 74 -1.51 5.06 -9.86
C SER A 74 -2.19 6.37 -9.46
N THR A 75 -3.46 6.32 -9.10
CA THR A 75 -4.21 7.50 -8.68
C THR A 75 -3.60 8.15 -7.42
N ILE A 76 -3.18 7.36 -6.45
CA ILE A 76 -2.52 7.88 -5.24
C ILE A 76 -1.18 8.55 -5.58
N VAL A 77 -0.40 7.95 -6.46
CA VAL A 77 0.89 8.53 -6.91
C VAL A 77 0.67 9.84 -7.66
N ASP A 78 -0.36 9.89 -8.52
CA ASP A 78 -0.69 11.11 -9.26
C ASP A 78 -1.10 12.27 -8.33
N ILE A 79 -1.86 11.98 -7.27
CA ILE A 79 -2.16 12.98 -6.23
C ILE A 79 -0.87 13.48 -5.58
N ALA A 80 0.01 12.57 -5.19
CA ALA A 80 1.26 12.95 -4.53
C ALA A 80 2.14 13.84 -5.42
N LYS A 81 2.24 13.52 -6.72
CA LYS A 81 2.96 14.32 -7.71
C LYS A 81 2.38 15.73 -7.85
N VAL A 82 1.06 15.86 -7.86
CA VAL A 82 0.39 17.17 -7.93
C VAL A 82 0.57 17.96 -6.64
N ARG A 83 0.44 17.32 -5.50
CA ARG A 83 0.56 17.95 -4.18
C ARG A 83 1.98 18.37 -3.85
N ASN A 84 2.93 17.51 -4.12
CA ASN A 84 4.36 17.71 -3.85
C ASN A 84 4.70 17.98 -2.35
N ASP A 85 3.80 17.61 -1.43
CA ASP A 85 3.94 17.81 0.02
C ASP A 85 3.73 16.53 0.84
N CYS A 86 3.57 15.39 0.17
CA CYS A 86 3.33 14.10 0.81
C CYS A 86 4.16 12.99 0.16
N ARG A 87 4.38 11.91 0.90
CA ARG A 87 5.06 10.70 0.42
C ARG A 87 4.09 9.57 0.20
N VAL A 88 4.45 8.64 -0.67
CA VAL A 88 3.68 7.43 -0.95
C VAL A 88 4.54 6.21 -0.65
N TYR A 89 3.97 5.26 0.08
CA TYR A 89 4.57 3.96 0.37
C TYR A 89 3.70 2.90 -0.29
N LEU A 90 4.23 2.30 -1.36
CA LEU A 90 3.54 1.29 -2.16
C LEU A 90 3.99 -0.11 -1.74
N ASP A 91 3.04 -1.02 -1.68
CA ASP A 91 3.29 -2.44 -1.52
C ASP A 91 3.09 -3.16 -2.85
N THR A 92 4.01 -4.04 -3.20
CA THR A 92 3.89 -4.85 -4.43
C THR A 92 2.94 -6.04 -4.29
N GLY A 93 2.52 -6.36 -3.07
CA GLY A 93 1.69 -7.53 -2.78
C GLY A 93 2.41 -8.87 -2.89
N ILE A 94 3.73 -8.87 -3.10
CA ILE A 94 4.49 -10.09 -3.32
C ILE A 94 4.90 -10.73 -1.99
N ILE A 95 4.66 -12.03 -1.88
CA ILE A 95 4.75 -12.77 -0.64
C ILE A 95 5.85 -13.84 -0.70
N GLU A 96 6.18 -14.31 -1.89
CA GLU A 96 7.09 -15.43 -2.10
C GLU A 96 8.35 -14.97 -2.82
N SER A 97 9.38 -15.82 -2.79
CA SER A 97 10.58 -15.56 -3.57
C SER A 97 10.24 -15.54 -5.07
N LEU A 98 10.73 -14.52 -5.77
CA LEU A 98 10.50 -14.37 -7.19
C LEU A 98 11.61 -15.03 -7.99
N SER A 99 11.22 -15.67 -9.10
CA SER A 99 12.17 -16.01 -10.17
C SER A 99 12.70 -14.75 -10.86
N SER A 100 13.81 -14.84 -11.54
CA SER A 100 14.39 -13.69 -12.27
C SER A 100 13.44 -13.09 -13.31
N SER A 101 12.58 -13.91 -13.93
CA SER A 101 11.57 -13.43 -14.89
C SER A 101 10.44 -12.67 -14.20
N GLN A 102 9.95 -13.17 -13.08
CA GLN A 102 8.93 -12.50 -12.29
C GLN A 102 9.45 -11.17 -11.71
N MET A 103 10.72 -11.14 -11.27
CA MET A 103 11.36 -9.92 -10.80
C MET A 103 11.43 -8.85 -11.90
N LYS A 104 11.80 -9.24 -13.12
CA LYS A 104 11.84 -8.32 -14.28
C LYS A 104 10.44 -7.79 -14.62
N SER A 105 9.42 -8.64 -14.58
CA SER A 105 8.03 -8.20 -14.80
C SER A 105 7.62 -7.18 -13.75
N LEU A 106 7.85 -7.48 -12.47
CA LEU A 106 7.56 -6.57 -11.37
C LEU A 106 8.22 -5.21 -11.55
N ILE A 107 9.51 -5.19 -11.88
CA ILE A 107 10.27 -3.97 -12.10
C ILE A 107 9.64 -3.14 -13.22
N ASN A 108 9.29 -3.78 -14.34
CA ASN A 108 8.63 -3.10 -15.44
C ASN A 108 7.27 -2.52 -15.03
N ASP A 109 6.47 -3.29 -14.32
CA ASP A 109 5.12 -2.89 -13.89
C ASP A 109 5.17 -1.68 -12.94
N TYR A 110 6.18 -1.62 -12.07
CA TYR A 110 6.33 -0.55 -11.09
C TYR A 110 7.25 0.60 -11.52
N SER A 111 7.92 0.49 -12.67
CA SER A 111 8.84 1.53 -13.16
C SER A 111 8.18 2.89 -13.37
N ILE A 112 6.88 2.93 -13.66
CA ILE A 112 6.11 4.17 -13.81
C ILE A 112 5.95 4.96 -12.50
N PHE A 113 6.15 4.29 -11.36
CA PHE A 113 6.09 4.89 -10.03
C PHE A 113 7.46 5.38 -9.53
N ASP A 114 8.51 5.29 -10.36
CA ASP A 114 9.85 5.78 -10.00
C ASP A 114 9.84 7.31 -9.85
N ASP A 115 9.63 7.75 -8.63
CA ASP A 115 9.61 9.15 -8.22
C ASP A 115 10.24 9.28 -6.84
N TYR A 116 10.86 10.44 -6.57
CA TYR A 116 11.52 10.69 -5.28
C TYR A 116 10.56 10.72 -4.08
N MET A 117 9.27 10.90 -4.33
CA MET A 117 8.23 10.87 -3.30
C MET A 117 7.65 9.49 -3.06
N VAL A 118 7.97 8.51 -3.92
CA VAL A 118 7.43 7.16 -3.86
C VAL A 118 8.45 6.18 -3.33
N SER A 119 8.05 5.39 -2.36
CA SER A 119 8.78 4.23 -1.85
C SER A 119 8.02 2.97 -2.23
N THR A 120 8.69 2.04 -2.89
CA THR A 120 8.09 0.77 -3.29
C THR A 120 8.70 -0.36 -2.47
N ASP A 121 7.85 -1.07 -1.75
CA ASP A 121 8.24 -2.11 -0.81
C ASP A 121 7.73 -3.47 -1.29
N ILE A 122 8.61 -4.49 -1.31
CA ILE A 122 8.29 -5.81 -1.87
C ILE A 122 7.94 -6.85 -0.81
N HIS A 123 7.94 -6.49 0.46
CA HIS A 123 7.85 -7.45 1.54
C HIS A 123 6.44 -7.60 2.10
N ASN A 124 6.01 -8.84 2.25
CA ASN A 124 4.84 -9.21 3.02
C ASN A 124 5.24 -10.04 4.23
N TYR A 125 4.50 -9.82 5.31
CA TYR A 125 4.68 -10.54 6.55
C TYR A 125 3.47 -11.38 6.89
N GLN A 126 3.70 -12.48 7.56
CA GLN A 126 2.66 -13.26 8.19
C GLN A 126 2.57 -12.86 9.66
N VAL A 127 1.41 -12.43 10.06
CA VAL A 127 1.07 -12.15 11.45
C VAL A 127 0.21 -13.29 11.97
N LYS A 128 0.51 -13.72 13.17
CA LYS A 128 -0.31 -14.72 13.86
C LYS A 128 -1.46 -14.01 14.55
N GLU A 129 -2.69 -14.30 14.15
CA GLU A 129 -3.87 -13.80 14.83
C GLU A 129 -3.93 -14.37 16.24
N TYR A 130 -3.99 -13.50 17.24
CA TYR A 130 -3.90 -13.89 18.64
C TYR A 130 -5.05 -14.83 19.09
N SER A 131 -6.25 -14.60 18.58
CA SER A 131 -7.45 -15.35 18.99
C SER A 131 -7.54 -16.74 18.36
N THR A 132 -7.14 -16.89 17.11
CA THR A 132 -7.34 -18.11 16.32
C THR A 132 -6.06 -18.86 16.02
N ASN A 133 -4.89 -18.30 16.32
CA ASN A 133 -3.59 -18.82 15.93
C ASN A 133 -3.41 -18.96 14.39
N LYS A 134 -4.33 -18.42 13.59
CA LYS A 134 -4.21 -18.44 12.13
C LYS A 134 -3.18 -17.43 11.68
N LYS A 135 -2.45 -17.78 10.63
CA LYS A 135 -1.53 -16.87 9.99
C LYS A 135 -2.30 -15.98 9.02
N CYS A 136 -2.23 -14.68 9.24
CA CYS A 136 -2.78 -13.64 8.37
C CYS A 136 -1.64 -12.95 7.61
N ARG A 137 -1.88 -12.61 6.35
CA ARG A 137 -0.93 -11.83 5.54
C ARG A 137 -1.18 -10.34 5.79
N VAL A 138 -0.10 -9.61 6.04
CA VAL A 138 -0.15 -8.17 6.26
C VAL A 138 0.94 -7.51 5.45
N THR A 139 0.61 -6.40 4.81
CA THR A 139 1.55 -5.63 4.01
C THR A 139 2.57 -4.92 4.92
N ILE A 140 3.80 -4.76 4.45
CA ILE A 140 4.82 -4.02 5.19
C ILE A 140 4.41 -2.55 5.42
N THR A 141 3.69 -1.98 4.48
CA THR A 141 3.21 -0.60 4.54
C THR A 141 2.32 -0.33 5.74
N TYR A 142 1.59 -1.33 6.23
CA TYR A 142 0.84 -1.23 7.48
C TYR A 142 1.75 -0.93 8.69
N PHE A 143 2.89 -1.63 8.76
CA PHE A 143 3.86 -1.43 9.84
C PHE A 143 4.62 -0.12 9.68
N LEU A 144 4.94 0.25 8.45
CA LEU A 144 5.52 1.56 8.16
C LEU A 144 4.58 2.70 8.57
N ALA A 145 3.28 2.54 8.33
CA ALA A 145 2.28 3.51 8.77
C ALA A 145 2.24 3.64 10.30
N TYR A 146 2.28 2.53 11.01
CA TYR A 146 2.34 2.52 12.47
C TYR A 146 3.59 3.26 12.99
N GLN A 147 4.76 2.89 12.50
CA GLN A 147 6.02 3.53 12.89
C GLN A 147 6.09 5.01 12.50
N TYR A 148 5.50 5.37 11.36
CA TYR A 148 5.43 6.76 10.93
C TYR A 148 4.59 7.61 11.90
N VAL A 149 3.48 7.09 12.37
CA VAL A 149 2.64 7.77 13.38
C VAL A 149 3.39 7.90 14.71
N GLU A 150 4.08 6.85 15.17
CA GLU A 150 4.93 6.93 16.37
C GLU A 150 6.00 8.00 16.20
N HIS A 151 6.72 7.98 15.08
CA HIS A 151 7.78 8.94 14.79
C HIS A 151 7.27 10.39 14.83
N ILE A 152 6.14 10.67 14.16
CA ILE A 152 5.56 12.04 14.17
C ILE A 152 5.13 12.44 15.57
N THR A 153 4.58 11.53 16.34
CA THR A 153 4.11 11.79 17.70
C THR A 153 5.27 12.10 18.66
N GLU A 154 6.37 11.37 18.52
CA GLU A 154 7.52 11.51 19.43
C GLU A 154 8.49 12.60 19.00
N ARG A 155 8.72 12.77 17.70
CA ARG A 155 9.80 13.63 17.18
C ARG A 155 9.30 14.82 16.34
N GLY A 156 8.06 14.79 15.93
CA GLY A 156 7.46 15.80 15.06
C GLY A 156 7.71 15.57 13.57
N ILE A 157 6.81 16.14 12.78
CA ILE A 157 6.77 15.97 11.32
C ILE A 157 7.99 16.53 10.57
N HIS A 158 8.71 17.46 11.20
CA HIS A 158 9.89 18.12 10.60
C HIS A 158 11.15 17.23 10.60
N ILE A 159 11.14 16.13 11.35
CA ILE A 159 12.25 15.18 11.36
C ILE A 159 11.99 14.11 10.32
N PRO A 160 12.93 13.85 9.38
CA PRO A 160 12.75 12.84 8.35
C PRO A 160 12.54 11.44 8.92
N PHE A 161 11.53 10.75 8.43
CA PHE A 161 11.27 9.35 8.72
C PHE A 161 12.15 8.46 7.82
N VAL A 162 13.39 8.25 8.24
CA VAL A 162 14.37 7.46 7.47
C VAL A 162 14.91 6.31 8.31
N LYS A 163 15.44 6.60 9.49
CA LYS A 163 16.03 5.58 10.36
C LYS A 163 15.00 4.57 10.84
N GLU A 164 13.86 5.05 11.22
CA GLU A 164 12.75 4.25 11.73
C GLU A 164 12.12 3.37 10.62
N ALA A 165 12.14 3.85 9.38
CA ALA A 165 11.73 3.05 8.23
C ALA A 165 12.69 1.90 7.92
N CYS A 166 13.96 2.00 8.34
CA CYS A 166 14.97 0.98 8.12
C CYS A 166 14.99 -0.13 9.17
N GLN A 167 14.33 0.07 10.32
CA GLN A 167 14.30 -0.89 11.42
C GLN A 167 12.90 -0.99 12.00
N LEU A 168 12.26 -2.14 11.83
CA LEU A 168 10.97 -2.38 12.47
C LEU A 168 11.14 -2.42 13.99
N SER A 169 10.24 -1.76 14.71
CA SER A 169 10.27 -1.72 16.19
C SER A 169 10.16 -3.14 16.78
N GLY A 170 10.69 -3.33 18.01
CA GLY A 170 10.69 -4.63 18.67
C GLY A 170 9.30 -5.27 18.78
N HIS A 171 8.28 -4.48 19.06
CA HIS A 171 6.90 -4.96 19.15
C HIS A 171 6.38 -5.52 17.83
N ILE A 172 6.72 -4.90 16.72
CA ILE A 172 6.37 -5.37 15.39
C ILE A 172 7.18 -6.61 15.05
N ARG A 173 8.48 -6.58 15.27
CA ARG A 173 9.40 -7.66 14.98
C ARG A 173 8.99 -8.97 15.64
N ASP A 174 8.60 -8.95 16.90
CA ASP A 174 8.27 -10.13 17.67
C ASP A 174 6.95 -10.79 17.23
N SER A 175 6.09 -10.05 16.54
CA SER A 175 4.81 -10.54 16.03
C SER A 175 4.86 -10.99 14.56
N LEU A 176 5.97 -10.72 13.85
CA LEU A 176 6.12 -10.96 12.43
C LEU A 176 6.97 -12.20 12.15
N ALA A 177 6.47 -13.05 11.26
CA ALA A 177 7.28 -14.05 10.59
C ALA A 177 7.48 -13.61 9.13
N PRO A 178 8.72 -13.29 8.69
CA PRO A 178 8.97 -13.00 7.29
C PRO A 178 8.65 -14.22 6.43
N VAL A 179 8.09 -13.99 5.26
CA VAL A 179 7.84 -15.07 4.29
C VAL A 179 9.14 -15.44 3.57
N VAL A 180 10.01 -14.47 3.40
CA VAL A 180 11.37 -14.66 2.87
C VAL A 180 12.35 -14.18 3.93
N GLU A 181 13.16 -15.10 4.47
CA GLU A 181 14.11 -14.75 5.54
C GLU A 181 15.28 -13.93 4.99
N GLU A 182 15.78 -14.29 3.83
CA GLU A 182 16.90 -13.63 3.19
C GLU A 182 16.84 -13.74 1.66
N TYR A 183 17.13 -12.63 0.96
CA TYR A 183 17.32 -12.61 -0.49
C TYR A 183 18.78 -12.95 -0.85
N ASN A 184 18.98 -13.65 -1.96
CA ASN A 184 20.31 -13.84 -2.50
C ASN A 184 20.90 -12.52 -3.02
N LEU A 185 22.24 -12.46 -3.15
CA LEU A 185 22.96 -11.24 -3.56
C LEU A 185 22.48 -10.67 -4.89
N ASP A 186 22.24 -11.52 -5.87
CA ASP A 186 21.80 -11.09 -7.21
C ASP A 186 20.42 -10.41 -7.14
N THR A 187 19.51 -10.97 -6.34
CA THR A 187 18.20 -10.38 -6.12
C THR A 187 18.32 -9.04 -5.39
N LYS A 188 19.15 -8.95 -4.35
CA LYS A 188 19.41 -7.71 -3.62
C LYS A 188 19.93 -6.61 -4.54
N GLU A 189 20.89 -6.95 -5.41
CA GLU A 189 21.44 -6.02 -6.39
C GLU A 189 20.40 -5.54 -7.39
N ILE A 190 19.57 -6.44 -7.90
CA ILE A 190 18.46 -6.08 -8.80
C ILE A 190 17.48 -5.14 -8.12
N LEU A 191 17.06 -5.44 -6.89
CA LEU A 191 16.12 -4.60 -6.13
C LEU A 191 16.72 -3.23 -5.85
N TYR A 192 17.95 -3.18 -5.37
CA TYR A 192 18.64 -1.93 -5.08
C TYR A 192 18.79 -1.03 -6.31
N ASN A 193 19.23 -1.58 -7.43
CA ASN A 193 19.42 -0.84 -8.67
C ASN A 193 18.11 -0.29 -9.25
N ASN A 194 16.98 -0.91 -8.92
CA ASN A 194 15.65 -0.48 -9.34
C ASN A 194 14.85 0.23 -8.24
N ARG A 195 15.51 0.61 -7.13
CA ARG A 195 14.93 1.40 -6.03
C ARG A 195 13.76 0.74 -5.31
N PHE A 196 13.75 -0.60 -5.25
CA PHE A 196 12.82 -1.33 -4.42
C PHE A 196 13.40 -1.52 -3.03
N ASN A 197 12.61 -1.23 -2.03
CA ASN A 197 12.96 -1.52 -0.64
C ASN A 197 12.59 -2.96 -0.29
N TYR A 198 13.43 -3.58 0.52
CA TYR A 198 13.19 -4.89 1.09
C TYR A 198 13.66 -4.92 2.55
N PHE A 199 13.09 -5.83 3.33
CA PHE A 199 13.44 -6.01 4.73
C PHE A 199 13.98 -7.41 4.95
N GLU A 200 14.98 -7.54 5.78
CA GLU A 200 15.58 -8.80 6.17
C GLU A 200 15.50 -8.98 7.67
N CYS A 201 15.36 -10.24 8.13
CA CYS A 201 15.56 -10.55 9.53
C CYS A 201 17.07 -10.53 9.83
N SER A 202 17.52 -9.57 10.61
CA SER A 202 18.84 -9.69 11.20
C SER A 202 18.76 -10.64 12.38
N SER A 203 19.35 -11.81 12.25
CA SER A 203 19.62 -12.70 13.38
C SER A 203 20.74 -12.09 14.21
N TYR A 204 20.40 -11.30 15.21
CA TYR A 204 21.29 -10.91 16.29
C TYR A 204 20.73 -11.40 17.61
#